data_69d3655339deb9d1d3909b0de5b24aa5
#
_entry.id   69d3655339deb9d1d3909b0de5b24aa5
#
_cell.length_a   1.000
_cell.length_b   1.000
_cell.length_c   1.000
_cell.angle_alpha   90.00
_cell.angle_beta   90.00
_cell.angle_gamma   90.00
#
_symmetry.space_group_name_H-M   'P 1'
#
loop_
_entity.id
_entity.type
_entity.pdbx_description
1 polymer ?
#
loop_
_entity_poly.entity_id
_entity_poly.type
_entity_poly.pdbx_seq_one_letter_code
_entity_poly.pdbx_strand_id
1 'polypeptide(L)'
;MLLATALDMPVEQRHALLEVLVAVAAADGAIVAEEAACVESIMGAVMLHPEARAGLRNQLTDPPLWSASLAEIDPKHARTVVYLAAYVAAVDGEYDEAEVSLLRQMCEALEVKKKVLKDAFTWVESGLNWMASLHENSA
;
A
#
# COMPACT_ATOMS: atom_id res chain seq x y z
N MET A 1 -4.38 -4.51 14.57
CA MET A 1 -4.97 -3.89 13.38
C MET A 1 -3.87 -3.24 12.56
N LEU A 2 -3.91 -3.44 11.26
CA LEU A 2 -2.83 -3.00 10.36
C LEU A 2 -2.62 -1.49 10.34
N LEU A 3 -3.71 -0.71 10.26
CA LEU A 3 -3.62 0.75 10.26
C LEU A 3 -3.19 1.30 11.62
N ALA A 4 -3.60 0.66 12.72
CA ALA A 4 -3.13 1.03 14.05
C ALA A 4 -1.62 0.80 14.19
N THR A 5 -1.10 -0.28 13.60
CA THR A 5 0.34 -0.53 13.58
C THR A 5 1.07 0.57 12.82
N ALA A 6 0.51 1.02 11.69
CA ALA A 6 1.09 2.12 10.92
C ALA A 6 1.09 3.42 11.71
N LEU A 7 0.05 3.69 12.51
CA LEU A 7 -0.02 4.89 13.36
C LEU A 7 1.06 4.93 14.44
N ASP A 8 1.56 3.76 14.86
CA ASP A 8 2.65 3.69 15.84
C ASP A 8 4.02 4.06 15.25
N MET A 9 4.12 4.16 13.93
CA MET A 9 5.34 4.59 13.26
C MET A 9 5.58 6.09 13.46
N PRO A 10 6.83 6.53 13.57
CA PRO A 10 7.14 7.96 13.54
C PRO A 10 6.60 8.62 12.26
N VAL A 11 6.29 9.91 12.32
CA VAL A 11 5.67 10.62 11.19
C VAL A 11 6.51 10.54 9.90
N GLU A 12 7.83 10.58 10.02
CA GLU A 12 8.73 10.46 8.86
C GLU A 12 8.60 9.10 8.20
N GLN A 13 8.45 8.04 9.00
CA GLN A 13 8.26 6.68 8.47
C GLN A 13 6.87 6.51 7.88
N ARG A 14 5.83 7.11 8.47
CA ARG A 14 4.49 7.10 7.87
C ARG A 14 4.48 7.80 6.52
N HIS A 15 5.19 8.91 6.39
CA HIS A 15 5.34 9.60 5.10
C HIS A 15 6.06 8.71 4.08
N ALA A 16 7.18 8.09 4.48
CA ALA A 16 7.92 7.16 3.62
C ALA A 16 7.05 5.97 3.20
N LEU A 17 6.23 5.44 4.10
CA LEU A 17 5.28 4.38 3.79
C LEU A 17 4.34 4.82 2.66
N LEU A 18 3.77 6.02 2.76
CA LEU A 18 2.86 6.52 1.72
C LEU A 18 3.57 6.75 0.39
N GLU A 19 4.83 7.17 0.40
CA GLU A 19 5.64 7.26 -0.83
C GLU A 19 5.79 5.88 -1.50
N VAL A 20 6.01 4.85 -0.71
CA VAL A 20 6.06 3.47 -1.20
C VAL A 20 4.72 3.08 -1.82
N LEU A 21 3.60 3.37 -1.16
CA LEU A 21 2.26 3.05 -1.67
C LEU A 21 1.92 3.83 -2.94
N VAL A 22 2.34 5.09 -3.04
CA VAL A 22 2.21 5.87 -4.28
C VAL A 22 2.98 5.20 -5.42
N ALA A 23 4.19 4.72 -5.17
CA ALA A 23 4.98 4.01 -6.17
C ALA A 23 4.29 2.72 -6.63
N VAL A 24 3.63 1.99 -5.72
CA VAL A 24 2.84 0.80 -6.07
C VAL A 24 1.68 1.19 -6.99
N ALA A 25 0.92 2.20 -6.62
CA ALA A 25 -0.24 2.66 -7.41
C ALA A 25 0.16 3.12 -8.81
N ALA A 26 1.36 3.66 -8.97
CA ALA A 26 1.85 4.20 -10.24
C ALA A 26 2.73 3.22 -11.03
N ALA A 27 2.89 1.99 -10.56
CA ALA A 27 3.90 1.05 -11.08
C ALA A 27 3.74 0.70 -12.57
N ASP A 28 2.51 0.65 -13.08
CA ASP A 28 2.23 0.33 -14.48
C ASP A 28 2.11 1.57 -15.38
N GLY A 29 2.30 2.76 -14.81
CA GLY A 29 2.17 4.03 -15.53
C GLY A 29 0.74 4.51 -15.70
N ALA A 30 -0.25 3.73 -15.27
CA ALA A 30 -1.67 4.09 -15.32
C ALA A 30 -2.28 3.96 -13.93
N ILE A 31 -2.80 5.08 -13.40
CA ILE A 31 -3.39 5.09 -12.06
C ILE A 31 -4.90 4.93 -12.20
N VAL A 32 -5.45 3.86 -11.61
CA VAL A 32 -6.89 3.67 -11.56
C VAL A 32 -7.47 4.40 -10.34
N ALA A 33 -8.74 4.81 -10.46
CA ALA A 33 -9.41 5.60 -9.44
C ALA A 33 -9.46 4.90 -8.07
N GLU A 34 -9.67 3.60 -8.07
CA GLU A 34 -9.75 2.79 -6.86
C GLU A 34 -8.43 2.77 -6.09
N GLU A 35 -7.30 2.66 -6.80
CA GLU A 35 -5.96 2.68 -6.18
C GLU A 35 -5.66 4.06 -5.61
N ALA A 36 -5.96 5.12 -6.35
CA ALA A 36 -5.77 6.50 -5.88
C ALA A 36 -6.62 6.78 -4.63
N ALA A 37 -7.87 6.34 -4.63
CA ALA A 37 -8.76 6.48 -3.49
C ALA A 37 -8.27 5.69 -2.28
N CYS A 38 -7.73 4.51 -2.51
CA CYS A 38 -7.13 3.68 -1.46
C CYS A 38 -5.95 4.39 -0.79
N VAL A 39 -5.05 4.95 -1.58
CA VAL A 39 -3.90 5.72 -1.07
C VAL A 39 -4.38 6.93 -0.26
N GLU A 40 -5.36 7.68 -0.76
CA GLU A 40 -5.95 8.81 -0.05
C GLU A 40 -6.54 8.40 1.30
N SER A 41 -7.26 7.29 1.32
CA SER A 41 -7.86 6.74 2.53
C SER A 41 -6.80 6.39 3.57
N ILE A 42 -5.70 5.78 3.15
CA ILE A 42 -4.60 5.43 4.05
C ILE A 42 -3.91 6.70 4.58
N MET A 43 -3.70 7.72 3.73
CA MET A 43 -3.15 9.01 4.16
C MET A 43 -3.96 9.62 5.29
N GLY A 44 -5.29 9.56 5.19
CA GLY A 44 -6.18 10.03 6.23
C GLY A 44 -6.12 9.19 7.49
N ALA A 45 -6.11 7.87 7.33
CA ALA A 45 -6.09 6.94 8.45
C ALA A 45 -4.81 7.03 9.27
N VAL A 46 -3.66 7.31 8.63
CA VAL A 46 -2.38 7.48 9.35
C VAL A 46 -2.12 8.92 9.75
N MET A 47 -3.10 9.79 9.57
CA MET A 47 -3.11 11.16 10.08
C MET A 47 -1.96 12.03 9.56
N LEU A 48 -1.68 11.96 8.26
CA LEU A 48 -0.71 12.86 7.65
C LEU A 48 -1.25 14.28 7.52
N HIS A 49 -0.37 15.26 7.69
CA HIS A 49 -0.72 16.66 7.53
C HIS A 49 -1.22 16.95 6.10
N PRO A 50 -2.22 17.83 5.92
CA PRO A 50 -2.76 18.14 4.59
C PRO A 50 -1.71 18.57 3.54
N GLU A 51 -0.66 19.29 3.95
CA GLU A 51 0.42 19.68 3.04
C GLU A 51 1.22 18.47 2.56
N ALA A 52 1.47 17.50 3.45
CA ALA A 52 2.15 16.26 3.09
C ALA A 52 1.29 15.45 2.12
N ARG A 53 -0.02 15.40 2.34
CA ARG A 53 -0.96 14.73 1.46
C ARG A 53 -0.95 15.34 0.06
N ALA A 54 -0.95 16.67 -0.04
CA ALA A 54 -0.90 17.37 -1.32
C ALA A 54 0.36 17.02 -2.10
N GLY A 55 1.51 16.97 -1.43
CA GLY A 55 2.78 16.56 -2.02
C GLY A 55 2.74 15.13 -2.54
N LEU A 56 2.16 14.21 -1.76
CA LEU A 56 2.01 12.80 -2.15
C LEU A 56 1.07 12.63 -3.35
N ARG A 57 0.00 13.40 -3.44
CA ARG A 57 -0.90 13.38 -4.62
C ARG A 57 -0.15 13.76 -5.89
N ASN A 58 0.72 14.77 -5.80
CA ASN A 58 1.54 15.18 -6.95
C ASN A 58 2.51 14.08 -7.37
N GLN A 59 2.98 13.26 -6.44
CA GLN A 59 3.87 12.14 -6.72
C GLN A 59 3.19 10.98 -7.47
N LEU A 60 1.86 10.95 -7.52
CA LEU A 60 1.14 9.93 -8.31
C LEU A 60 1.49 10.02 -9.81
N THR A 61 1.80 11.21 -10.32
CA THR A 61 2.21 11.41 -11.72
C THR A 61 3.72 11.35 -11.91
N ASP A 62 4.49 11.51 -10.82
CA ASP A 62 5.95 11.45 -10.83
C ASP A 62 6.39 10.74 -9.54
N PRO A 63 6.25 9.39 -9.51
CA PRO A 63 6.45 8.65 -8.27
C PRO A 63 7.88 8.71 -7.77
N PRO A 64 8.06 8.69 -6.44
CA PRO A 64 9.39 8.69 -5.84
C PRO A 64 10.10 7.35 -6.10
N LEU A 65 11.42 7.35 -5.87
CA LEU A 65 12.19 6.12 -5.91
C LEU A 65 11.82 5.30 -4.67
N TRP A 66 11.02 4.24 -4.87
CA TRP A 66 10.48 3.44 -3.77
C TRP A 66 11.56 2.84 -2.85
N SER A 67 12.72 2.48 -3.43
CA SER A 67 13.80 1.88 -2.65
C SER A 67 14.40 2.86 -1.64
N ALA A 68 14.47 4.13 -1.99
CA ALA A 68 14.95 5.17 -1.07
C ALA A 68 13.94 5.40 0.07
N SER A 69 12.65 5.45 -0.27
CA SER A 69 11.59 5.60 0.74
C SER A 69 11.53 4.38 1.66
N LEU A 70 11.64 3.19 1.10
CA LEU A 70 11.61 1.95 1.86
C LEU A 70 12.76 1.87 2.87
N ALA A 71 13.94 2.38 2.50
CA ALA A 71 15.12 2.40 3.37
C ALA A 71 14.93 3.26 4.62
N GLU A 72 13.99 4.20 4.61
CA GLU A 72 13.68 5.07 5.75
C GLU A 72 12.76 4.40 6.78
N ILE A 73 12.20 3.24 6.45
CA ILE A 73 11.25 2.54 7.33
C ILE A 73 11.99 1.49 8.15
N ASP A 74 11.73 1.50 9.47
CA ASP A 74 12.31 0.50 10.36
C ASP A 74 11.91 -0.92 9.91
N PRO A 75 12.88 -1.84 9.78
CA PRO A 75 12.59 -3.22 9.35
C PRO A 75 11.52 -3.95 10.17
N LYS A 76 11.31 -3.57 11.42
CA LYS A 76 10.24 -4.17 12.25
C LYS A 76 8.85 -3.94 11.68
N HIS A 77 8.68 -2.96 10.78
CA HIS A 77 7.41 -2.65 10.13
C HIS A 77 7.26 -3.28 8.75
N ALA A 78 8.21 -4.13 8.34
CA ALA A 78 8.22 -4.74 7.01
C ALA A 78 6.91 -5.43 6.65
N ARG A 79 6.33 -6.19 7.57
CA ARG A 79 5.06 -6.89 7.35
C ARG A 79 3.92 -5.91 7.08
N THR A 80 3.84 -4.82 7.84
CA THR A 80 2.84 -3.77 7.63
C THR A 80 2.97 -3.15 6.25
N VAL A 81 4.19 -2.85 5.81
CA VAL A 81 4.45 -2.31 4.48
C VAL A 81 3.96 -3.25 3.39
N VAL A 82 4.30 -4.53 3.48
CA VAL A 82 3.90 -5.54 2.48
C VAL A 82 2.38 -5.68 2.41
N TYR A 83 1.71 -5.73 3.55
CA TYR A 83 0.25 -5.88 3.61
C TYR A 83 -0.46 -4.65 3.01
N LEU A 84 -0.03 -3.45 3.35
CA LEU A 84 -0.63 -2.23 2.79
C LEU A 84 -0.34 -2.10 1.29
N ALA A 85 0.87 -2.46 0.86
CA ALA A 85 1.22 -2.46 -0.57
C ALA A 85 0.37 -3.46 -1.35
N ALA A 86 0.16 -4.66 -0.82
CA ALA A 86 -0.73 -5.65 -1.43
C ALA A 86 -2.17 -5.15 -1.50
N TYR A 87 -2.64 -4.47 -0.48
CA TYR A 87 -3.97 -3.88 -0.46
C TYR A 87 -4.15 -2.86 -1.59
N VAL A 88 -3.20 -1.93 -1.74
CA VAL A 88 -3.25 -0.94 -2.83
C VAL A 88 -3.25 -1.63 -4.20
N ALA A 89 -2.38 -2.62 -4.38
CA ALA A 89 -2.23 -3.32 -5.66
C ALA A 89 -3.49 -4.10 -6.07
N ALA A 90 -4.28 -4.57 -5.11
CA ALA A 90 -5.39 -5.49 -5.36
C ALA A 90 -6.77 -4.90 -5.05
N VAL A 91 -6.84 -3.62 -4.71
CA VAL A 91 -8.09 -3.00 -4.22
C VAL A 91 -9.23 -3.00 -5.24
N ASP A 92 -8.91 -2.99 -6.52
CA ASP A 92 -9.89 -3.07 -7.60
C ASP A 92 -10.31 -4.50 -7.94
N GLY A 93 -9.75 -5.50 -7.25
CA GLY A 93 -10.05 -6.92 -7.47
C GLY A 93 -9.18 -7.58 -8.54
N GLU A 94 -8.26 -6.83 -9.14
CA GLU A 94 -7.37 -7.34 -10.19
C GLU A 94 -5.91 -7.17 -9.77
N TYR A 95 -5.04 -8.04 -10.26
CA TYR A 95 -3.60 -7.96 -10.03
C TYR A 95 -2.90 -7.54 -11.31
N ASP A 96 -2.28 -6.37 -11.30
CA ASP A 96 -1.42 -5.93 -12.38
C ASP A 96 -0.04 -6.58 -12.23
N GLU A 97 0.50 -7.10 -13.33
CA GLU A 97 1.78 -7.80 -13.32
C GLU A 97 2.95 -6.90 -12.90
N ALA A 98 2.93 -5.63 -13.32
CA ALA A 98 3.96 -4.67 -12.93
C ALA A 98 3.94 -4.40 -11.43
N GLU A 99 2.75 -4.29 -10.85
CA GLU A 99 2.58 -4.07 -9.41
C GLU A 99 3.03 -5.30 -8.60
N VAL A 100 2.65 -6.50 -9.04
CA VAL A 100 3.07 -7.74 -8.37
C VAL A 100 4.60 -7.91 -8.43
N SER A 101 5.21 -7.59 -9.59
CA SER A 101 6.66 -7.62 -9.74
C SER A 101 7.33 -6.64 -8.77
N LEU A 102 6.80 -5.43 -8.65
CA LEU A 102 7.31 -4.43 -7.72
C LEU A 102 7.22 -4.93 -6.26
N LEU A 103 6.08 -5.53 -5.89
CA LEU A 103 5.90 -6.08 -4.54
C LEU A 103 6.92 -7.18 -4.22
N ARG A 104 7.24 -8.01 -5.20
CA ARG A 104 8.28 -9.04 -5.03
C ARG A 104 9.66 -8.41 -4.81
N GLN A 105 9.99 -7.36 -5.55
CA GLN A 105 11.24 -6.62 -5.37
C GLN A 105 11.31 -5.97 -3.98
N MET A 106 10.20 -5.43 -3.52
CA MET A 106 10.11 -4.86 -2.17
C MET A 106 10.34 -5.92 -1.08
N CYS A 107 9.74 -7.10 -1.25
CA CYS A 107 9.96 -8.20 -0.30
C CYS A 107 11.42 -8.63 -0.26
N GLU A 108 12.11 -8.67 -1.40
CA GLU A 108 13.53 -8.96 -1.45
C GLU A 108 14.35 -7.89 -0.71
N ALA A 109 14.03 -6.61 -0.95
CA ALA A 109 14.70 -5.49 -0.28
C ALA A 109 14.47 -5.48 1.22
N LEU A 110 13.29 -5.90 1.68
CA LEU A 110 12.94 -6.00 3.09
C LEU A 110 13.42 -7.28 3.75
N GLU A 111 13.96 -8.22 2.95
CA GLU A 111 14.41 -9.53 3.43
C GLU A 111 13.28 -10.33 4.11
N VAL A 112 12.05 -10.16 3.64
CA VAL A 112 10.91 -10.95 4.13
C VAL A 112 10.71 -12.18 3.26
N LYS A 113 10.16 -13.24 3.85
CA LYS A 113 9.89 -14.49 3.16
C LYS A 113 8.78 -14.30 2.12
N LYS A 114 8.86 -15.03 1.01
CA LYS A 114 7.83 -15.02 -0.05
C LYS A 114 6.44 -15.33 0.49
N LYS A 115 6.35 -16.13 1.54
CA LYS A 115 5.09 -16.46 2.21
C LYS A 115 4.36 -15.20 2.71
N VAL A 116 5.08 -14.17 3.15
CA VAL A 116 4.47 -12.94 3.67
C VAL A 116 3.64 -12.26 2.58
N LEU A 117 4.17 -12.20 1.35
CA LEU A 117 3.42 -11.61 0.23
C LEU A 117 2.20 -12.45 -0.13
N LYS A 118 2.35 -13.78 -0.17
CA LYS A 118 1.23 -14.69 -0.42
C LYS A 118 0.14 -14.52 0.63
N ASP A 119 0.51 -14.46 1.89
CA ASP A 119 -0.43 -14.25 3.00
C ASP A 119 -1.12 -12.91 2.89
N ALA A 120 -0.40 -11.87 2.47
CA ALA A 120 -0.96 -10.54 2.27
C ALA A 120 -2.04 -10.54 1.18
N PHE A 121 -1.79 -11.17 0.04
CA PHE A 121 -2.78 -11.28 -1.03
C PHE A 121 -4.00 -12.10 -0.59
N THR A 122 -3.79 -13.19 0.13
CA THR A 122 -4.89 -13.99 0.68
C THR A 122 -5.75 -13.14 1.62
N TRP A 123 -5.12 -12.34 2.46
CA TRP A 123 -5.82 -11.42 3.36
C TRP A 123 -6.65 -10.39 2.60
N VAL A 124 -6.10 -9.78 1.54
CA VAL A 124 -6.83 -8.81 0.71
C VAL A 124 -8.02 -9.46 0.04
N GLU A 125 -7.83 -10.63 -0.58
CA GLU A 125 -8.90 -11.38 -1.25
C GLU A 125 -10.03 -11.73 -0.28
N SER A 126 -9.70 -12.16 0.93
CA SER A 126 -10.69 -12.47 1.96
C SER A 126 -11.51 -11.23 2.33
N GLY A 127 -10.88 -10.07 2.43
CA GLY A 127 -11.56 -8.81 2.70
C GLY A 127 -12.50 -8.40 1.58
N LEU A 128 -12.05 -8.52 0.33
CA LEU A 128 -12.87 -8.20 -0.85
C LEU A 128 -14.06 -9.14 -0.95
N ASN A 129 -13.87 -10.43 -0.71
CA ASN A 129 -14.95 -11.42 -0.72
C ASN A 129 -15.96 -11.16 0.37
N TRP A 130 -15.50 -10.79 1.57
CA TRP A 130 -16.38 -10.43 2.67
C TRP A 130 -17.23 -9.20 2.34
N MET A 131 -16.64 -8.18 1.72
CA MET A 131 -17.35 -6.97 1.31
C MET A 131 -18.38 -7.27 0.24
N ALA A 132 -18.05 -8.10 -0.75
CA ALA A 132 -18.98 -8.54 -1.79
C ALA A 132 -20.15 -9.30 -1.19
N SER A 133 -19.89 -10.22 -0.26
CA SER A 133 -20.93 -10.99 0.44
C SER A 133 -21.86 -10.07 1.23
N LEU A 134 -21.31 -9.06 1.90
CA LEU A 134 -22.12 -8.09 2.64
C LEU A 134 -23.03 -7.31 1.70
N HIS A 135 -22.53 -6.90 0.56
CA HIS A 135 -23.32 -6.18 -0.45
C HIS A 135 -24.46 -7.04 -0.99
N GLU A 136 -24.20 -8.29 -1.31
CA GLU A 136 -25.22 -9.25 -1.78
C GLU A 136 -26.33 -9.46 -0.74
N ASN A 137 -25.95 -9.56 0.53
CA ASN A 137 -26.88 -9.80 1.63
C ASN A 137 -27.67 -8.55 2.04
N SER A 138 -27.22 -7.36 1.62
CA SER A 138 -27.84 -6.07 1.95
C SER A 138 -28.81 -5.57 0.89
N ALA A 139 -28.80 -6.18 -0.29
CA ALA A 139 -29.59 -5.76 -1.44
C ALA A 139 -31.09 -6.15 -1.36
#